data_7c6cf1fb8f8f6ad8b295ce013208f941
#
_entry.id   7c6cf1fb8f8f6ad8b295ce013208f941
#
_cell.length_a   1.000
_cell.length_b   1.000
_cell.length_c   1.000
_cell.angle_alpha   90.00
_cell.angle_beta   90.00
_cell.angle_gamma   90.00
#
_symmetry.space_group_name_H-M   'P 1'
#
loop_
_entity.id
_entity.type
_entity.pdbx_description
1 polymer ?
#
loop_
_entity_poly.entity_id
_entity_poly.type
_entity_poly.pdbx_seq_one_letter_code
_entity_poly.pdbx_strand_id
1 'polypeptide(L)'
;MTVSCEENATIQQSEAFGYMIIDDLLSTDDRRRLHRHAMQDSFFYENSFEWNRVWHPLSGMALLTGPKSFGETGKPGPRYPTDSPYDLFFAAIKRRIAAIADFLRLNESEVKYVVAAYLYRSGWGLPWHEDIGEQAEYMGAFTYYLHDHWRGNWGGELMILRDERHADASADSIDLAFAQGTGLHSPSHVENGVGTFIMPKPNRLVILRPHVLHSVKPVADLAGENMRFSLAGFYV
;
A
#
# COMPACT_ATOMS: atom_id res chain seq x y z
N MET A 1 -18.01 31.43 3.73
CA MET A 1 -16.81 31.40 2.88
C MET A 1 -16.07 30.13 3.25
N THR A 2 -16.25 29.08 2.49
CA THR A 2 -15.54 27.80 2.62
C THR A 2 -14.21 27.97 1.87
N VAL A 3 -13.13 28.15 2.63
CA VAL A 3 -11.77 28.10 2.06
C VAL A 3 -11.52 26.66 1.66
N SER A 4 -11.38 26.42 0.35
CA SER A 4 -11.03 25.10 -0.20
C SER A 4 -9.62 24.75 0.25
N CYS A 5 -9.48 23.68 1.02
CA CYS A 5 -8.21 23.10 1.47
C CYS A 5 -7.54 22.28 0.36
N GLU A 6 -7.68 22.66 -0.92
CA GLU A 6 -7.35 21.83 -2.08
C GLU A 6 -5.95 22.06 -2.67
N GLU A 7 -5.16 23.00 -2.16
CA GLU A 7 -3.93 23.44 -2.87
C GLU A 7 -2.60 22.90 -2.32
N ASN A 8 -2.56 22.10 -1.24
CA ASN A 8 -1.30 21.80 -0.56
C ASN A 8 -0.78 20.35 -0.70
N ALA A 9 -1.44 19.49 -1.48
CA ALA A 9 -0.93 18.13 -1.65
C ALA A 9 0.33 18.15 -2.55
N THR A 10 1.47 17.75 -1.99
CA THR A 10 2.72 17.62 -2.73
C THR A 10 2.78 16.25 -3.39
N ILE A 11 2.94 16.22 -4.72
CA ILE A 11 3.12 14.98 -5.48
C ILE A 11 4.61 14.82 -5.80
N GLN A 12 5.14 13.63 -5.49
CA GLN A 12 6.49 13.19 -5.86
C GLN A 12 6.39 11.84 -6.56
N GLN A 13 7.21 11.61 -7.55
CA GLN A 13 7.24 10.31 -8.23
C GLN A 13 8.65 9.91 -8.62
N SER A 14 8.88 8.61 -8.76
CA SER A 14 10.13 8.03 -9.24
C SER A 14 9.82 6.95 -10.27
N GLU A 15 10.18 7.20 -11.50
CA GLU A 15 10.08 6.21 -12.58
C GLU A 15 11.01 5.02 -12.32
N ALA A 16 12.22 5.27 -11.82
CA ALA A 16 13.24 4.25 -11.58
C ALA A 16 12.84 3.25 -10.47
N PHE A 17 11.95 3.64 -9.57
CA PHE A 17 11.46 2.81 -8.48
C PHE A 17 9.97 2.49 -8.58
N GLY A 18 9.29 2.98 -9.61
CA GLY A 18 7.88 2.69 -9.87
C GLY A 18 6.92 3.15 -8.76
N TYR A 19 7.18 4.30 -8.10
CA TYR A 19 6.28 4.81 -7.08
C TYR A 19 5.84 6.26 -7.33
N MET A 20 4.66 6.59 -6.81
CA MET A 20 4.16 7.95 -6.64
C MET A 20 3.80 8.18 -5.16
N ILE A 21 4.11 9.35 -4.64
CA ILE A 21 3.75 9.81 -3.29
C ILE A 21 2.84 11.01 -3.40
N ILE A 22 1.76 11.01 -2.65
CA ILE A 22 0.87 12.17 -2.45
C ILE A 22 0.83 12.45 -0.96
N ASP A 23 1.43 13.55 -0.52
CA ASP A 23 1.38 13.99 0.86
C ASP A 23 0.15 14.87 1.12
N ASP A 24 -0.31 14.84 2.36
CA ASP A 24 -1.42 15.65 2.85
C ASP A 24 -2.73 15.44 2.05
N LEU A 25 -3.04 14.16 1.79
CA LEU A 25 -4.17 13.72 0.97
C LEU A 25 -5.53 14.21 1.50
N LEU A 26 -5.72 14.21 2.82
CA LEU A 26 -6.94 14.65 3.50
C LEU A 26 -6.67 15.88 4.36
N SER A 27 -7.73 16.63 4.69
CA SER A 27 -7.64 17.59 5.79
C SER A 27 -7.35 16.87 7.11
N THR A 28 -6.76 17.56 8.07
CA THR A 28 -6.50 17.00 9.41
C THR A 28 -7.76 16.46 10.07
N ASP A 29 -8.88 17.16 9.93
CA ASP A 29 -10.15 16.77 10.55
C ASP A 29 -10.77 15.55 9.86
N ASP A 30 -10.74 15.49 8.53
CA ASP A 30 -11.21 14.34 7.77
C ASP A 30 -10.36 13.09 8.05
N ARG A 31 -9.04 13.25 8.12
CA ARG A 31 -8.15 12.14 8.49
C ARG A 31 -8.48 11.62 9.89
N ARG A 32 -8.65 12.49 10.87
CA ARG A 32 -9.03 12.09 12.24
C ARG A 32 -10.40 11.43 12.30
N ARG A 33 -11.35 11.92 11.51
CA ARG A 33 -12.69 11.32 11.42
C ARG A 33 -12.61 9.92 10.83
N LEU A 34 -11.89 9.75 9.73
CA LEU A 34 -11.66 8.46 9.11
C LEU A 34 -10.91 7.50 10.05
N HIS A 35 -9.83 7.96 10.70
CA HIS A 35 -9.06 7.16 11.66
C HIS A 35 -9.95 6.60 12.78
N ARG A 36 -10.73 7.46 13.45
CA ARG A 36 -11.62 7.04 14.53
C ARG A 36 -12.67 6.02 14.08
N HIS A 37 -13.19 6.18 12.87
CA HIS A 37 -14.16 5.25 12.31
C HIS A 37 -13.51 3.90 11.98
N ALA A 38 -12.38 3.92 11.27
CA ALA A 38 -11.69 2.71 10.84
C ALA A 38 -11.16 1.88 12.03
N MET A 39 -10.82 2.53 13.15
CA MET A 39 -10.44 1.83 14.39
C MET A 39 -11.61 1.10 15.09
N GLN A 40 -12.84 1.37 14.69
CA GLN A 40 -14.04 0.70 15.23
C GLN A 40 -14.47 -0.49 14.36
N ASP A 41 -13.84 -0.69 13.21
CA ASP A 41 -14.13 -1.83 12.34
C ASP A 41 -13.72 -3.16 13.01
N SER A 42 -14.32 -4.24 12.54
CA SER A 42 -13.93 -5.59 12.93
C SER A 42 -12.63 -5.98 12.23
N PHE A 43 -11.59 -6.20 13.02
CA PHE A 43 -10.29 -6.66 12.54
C PHE A 43 -10.14 -8.17 12.75
N PHE A 44 -9.53 -8.84 11.78
CA PHE A 44 -9.16 -10.24 11.89
C PHE A 44 -7.68 -10.43 11.56
N TYR A 45 -7.10 -11.51 12.06
CA TYR A 45 -5.71 -11.85 11.79
C TYR A 45 -5.58 -12.41 10.38
N GLU A 46 -4.55 -11.93 9.69
CA GLU A 46 -4.13 -12.47 8.42
C GLU A 46 -2.63 -12.73 8.48
N ASN A 47 -2.20 -13.85 7.91
CA ASN A 47 -0.80 -14.15 7.75
C ASN A 47 -0.50 -14.27 6.25
N SER A 48 0.37 -13.43 5.75
CA SER A 48 0.81 -13.44 4.34
C SER A 48 1.46 -14.75 3.91
N PHE A 49 1.75 -15.66 4.85
CA PHE A 49 2.13 -17.03 4.54
C PHE A 49 1.17 -17.70 3.55
N GLU A 50 -0.13 -17.49 3.71
CA GLU A 50 -1.14 -18.04 2.81
C GLU A 50 -1.12 -17.36 1.43
N TRP A 51 -0.66 -16.10 1.38
CA TRP A 51 -0.56 -15.35 0.12
C TRP A 51 0.69 -15.70 -0.66
N ASN A 52 1.84 -15.77 0.03
CA ASN A 52 3.16 -15.83 -0.59
C ASN A 52 3.97 -17.08 -0.24
N ARG A 53 3.42 -18.01 0.53
CA ARG A 53 4.13 -19.19 1.06
C ARG A 53 5.42 -18.84 1.83
N VAL A 54 5.44 -17.70 2.49
CA VAL A 54 6.61 -17.18 3.23
C VAL A 54 6.61 -17.67 4.66
N TRP A 55 7.75 -18.16 5.11
CA TRP A 55 7.93 -18.79 6.43
C TRP A 55 8.62 -17.88 7.45
N HIS A 56 7.88 -16.97 8.05
CA HIS A 56 8.30 -16.39 9.33
C HIS A 56 7.07 -16.06 10.16
N PRO A 57 6.90 -16.62 11.37
CA PRO A 57 5.65 -16.53 12.13
C PRO A 57 5.15 -15.10 12.39
N LEU A 58 6.04 -14.13 12.42
CA LEU A 58 5.69 -12.73 12.74
C LEU A 58 5.85 -11.76 11.56
N SER A 59 6.74 -12.03 10.62
CA SER A 59 7.05 -11.07 9.56
C SER A 59 6.02 -10.98 8.43
N GLY A 60 4.97 -11.79 8.46
CA GLY A 60 3.85 -11.73 7.52
C GLY A 60 2.52 -11.46 8.19
N MET A 61 2.52 -11.06 9.47
CA MET A 61 1.30 -10.87 10.24
C MET A 61 0.75 -9.45 10.08
N ALA A 62 -0.58 -9.38 9.95
CA ALA A 62 -1.35 -8.15 10.02
C ALA A 62 -2.71 -8.39 10.66
N LEU A 63 -3.30 -7.35 11.21
CA LEU A 63 -4.75 -7.28 11.43
C LEU A 63 -5.34 -6.47 10.28
N LEU A 64 -6.40 -6.97 9.66
CA LEU A 64 -7.06 -6.25 8.58
C LEU A 64 -8.59 -6.31 8.69
N THR A 65 -9.25 -5.39 8.00
CA THR A 65 -10.71 -5.35 7.89
C THR A 65 -11.19 -5.98 6.59
N GLY A 66 -12.49 -6.22 6.49
CA GLY A 66 -13.10 -6.57 5.21
C GLY A 66 -12.90 -5.46 4.16
N PRO A 67 -12.78 -5.84 2.87
CA PRO A 67 -12.51 -4.89 1.81
C PRO A 67 -13.72 -3.97 1.53
N LYS A 68 -13.41 -2.76 1.05
CA LYS A 68 -14.36 -1.78 0.53
C LYS A 68 -13.93 -1.42 -0.89
N SER A 69 -14.87 -1.20 -1.79
CA SER A 69 -14.56 -1.07 -3.22
C SER A 69 -14.97 0.28 -3.80
N PHE A 70 -14.16 0.78 -4.73
CA PHE A 70 -14.51 1.86 -5.64
C PHE A 70 -14.69 1.28 -7.05
N GLY A 71 -15.88 1.47 -7.61
CA GLY A 71 -16.24 0.85 -8.88
C GLY A 71 -16.59 -0.64 -8.76
N GLU A 72 -16.71 -1.29 -9.90
CA GLU A 72 -17.04 -2.72 -9.99
C GLU A 72 -15.75 -3.55 -10.04
N THR A 73 -15.35 -4.07 -8.89
CA THR A 73 -14.08 -4.81 -8.72
C THR A 73 -14.28 -6.33 -8.69
N GLY A 74 -15.53 -6.80 -8.68
CA GLY A 74 -15.85 -8.22 -8.44
C GLY A 74 -15.59 -8.71 -7.00
N LYS A 75 -15.05 -7.87 -6.12
CA LYS A 75 -14.79 -8.23 -4.71
C LYS A 75 -16.03 -7.98 -3.86
N PRO A 76 -16.30 -8.85 -2.86
CA PRO A 76 -17.40 -8.64 -1.92
C PRO A 76 -17.11 -7.44 -1.00
N GLY A 77 -18.19 -6.82 -0.47
CA GLY A 77 -18.09 -5.75 0.51
C GLY A 77 -18.77 -4.45 0.08
N PRO A 78 -18.79 -3.43 0.97
CA PRO A 78 -19.37 -2.13 0.68
C PRO A 78 -18.69 -1.45 -0.51
N ARG A 79 -19.50 -0.79 -1.36
CA ARG A 79 -19.03 0.00 -2.50
C ARG A 79 -19.23 1.49 -2.25
N TYR A 80 -18.35 2.30 -2.81
CA TYR A 80 -18.49 3.76 -2.78
C TYR A 80 -19.75 4.20 -3.56
N PRO A 81 -20.60 5.08 -3.02
CA PRO A 81 -20.55 5.61 -1.64
C PRO A 81 -20.93 4.53 -0.61
N THR A 82 -20.13 4.45 0.48
CA THR A 82 -20.33 3.47 1.55
C THR A 82 -21.22 4.00 2.70
N ASP A 83 -21.60 5.29 2.62
CA ASP A 83 -22.29 6.05 3.66
C ASP A 83 -21.52 6.06 5.00
N SER A 84 -20.20 5.99 4.92
CA SER A 84 -19.29 5.97 6.05
C SER A 84 -18.12 6.94 5.84
N PRO A 85 -17.33 7.25 6.88
CA PRO A 85 -16.12 8.08 6.73
C PRO A 85 -15.05 7.54 5.77
N TYR A 86 -15.11 6.29 5.32
CA TYR A 86 -14.29 5.82 4.22
C TYR A 86 -14.51 6.60 2.93
N ASP A 87 -15.69 7.18 2.75
CA ASP A 87 -16.00 8.01 1.57
C ASP A 87 -15.14 9.27 1.49
N LEU A 88 -14.57 9.74 2.61
CA LEU A 88 -13.58 10.83 2.61
C LEU A 88 -12.31 10.42 1.84
N PHE A 89 -11.83 9.19 2.06
CA PHE A 89 -10.69 8.63 1.35
C PHE A 89 -11.02 8.42 -0.14
N PHE A 90 -12.16 7.78 -0.42
CA PHE A 90 -12.59 7.54 -1.81
C PHE A 90 -12.74 8.85 -2.59
N ALA A 91 -13.35 9.87 -1.99
CA ALA A 91 -13.50 11.18 -2.63
C ALA A 91 -12.13 11.85 -2.87
N ALA A 92 -11.17 11.70 -1.95
CA ALA A 92 -9.82 12.25 -2.12
C ALA A 92 -9.07 11.58 -3.27
N ILE A 93 -9.13 10.24 -3.38
CA ILE A 93 -8.56 9.51 -4.51
C ILE A 93 -9.23 9.93 -5.82
N LYS A 94 -10.57 10.03 -5.84
CA LYS A 94 -11.32 10.46 -7.03
C LYS A 94 -10.88 11.84 -7.53
N ARG A 95 -10.59 12.79 -6.64
CA ARG A 95 -10.06 14.10 -7.04
C ARG A 95 -8.66 14.04 -7.66
N ARG A 96 -7.91 12.98 -7.42
CA ARG A 96 -6.55 12.75 -7.95
C ARG A 96 -6.50 11.70 -9.06
N ILE A 97 -7.68 11.26 -9.52
CA ILE A 97 -7.79 10.10 -10.43
C ILE A 97 -6.98 10.29 -11.72
N ALA A 98 -6.97 11.51 -12.29
CA ALA A 98 -6.22 11.82 -13.50
C ALA A 98 -4.71 11.60 -13.31
N ALA A 99 -4.12 12.11 -12.23
CA ALA A 99 -2.70 11.94 -11.93
C ALA A 99 -2.34 10.48 -11.61
N ILE A 100 -3.26 9.77 -10.94
CA ILE A 100 -3.07 8.35 -10.60
C ILE A 100 -3.15 7.50 -11.88
N ALA A 101 -4.14 7.75 -12.73
CA ALA A 101 -4.32 7.05 -14.00
C ALA A 101 -3.11 7.25 -14.92
N ASP A 102 -2.63 8.49 -15.06
CA ASP A 102 -1.43 8.81 -15.84
C ASP A 102 -0.20 8.04 -15.31
N PHE A 103 0.04 8.08 -13.99
CA PHE A 103 1.14 7.35 -13.37
C PHE A 103 1.05 5.84 -13.60
N LEU A 104 -0.14 5.24 -13.48
CA LEU A 104 -0.37 3.81 -13.68
C LEU A 104 -0.54 3.44 -15.17
N ARG A 105 -0.58 4.41 -16.07
CA ARG A 105 -0.83 4.24 -17.53
C ARG A 105 -2.18 3.61 -17.83
N LEU A 106 -3.21 4.05 -17.10
CA LEU A 106 -4.60 3.64 -17.24
C LEU A 106 -5.47 4.77 -17.78
N ASN A 107 -6.66 4.45 -18.28
CA ASN A 107 -7.69 5.46 -18.51
C ASN A 107 -8.40 5.76 -17.19
N GLU A 108 -8.74 7.03 -16.94
CA GLU A 108 -9.42 7.45 -15.71
C GLU A 108 -10.73 6.67 -15.45
N SER A 109 -11.48 6.38 -16.52
CA SER A 109 -12.75 5.63 -16.44
C SER A 109 -12.58 4.15 -16.06
N GLU A 110 -11.38 3.62 -16.20
CA GLU A 110 -11.04 2.23 -15.89
C GLU A 110 -10.51 2.07 -14.47
N VAL A 111 -10.18 3.17 -13.78
CA VAL A 111 -9.62 3.10 -12.44
C VAL A 111 -10.67 2.61 -11.45
N LYS A 112 -10.49 1.37 -11.03
CA LYS A 112 -11.27 0.70 -9.99
C LYS A 112 -10.29 0.24 -8.92
N TYR A 113 -10.71 0.19 -7.68
CA TYR A 113 -9.81 -0.26 -6.62
C TYR A 113 -10.55 -0.82 -5.42
N VAL A 114 -9.86 -1.64 -4.68
CA VAL A 114 -10.29 -2.22 -3.41
C VAL A 114 -9.34 -1.76 -2.31
N VAL A 115 -9.88 -1.48 -1.13
CA VAL A 115 -9.13 -1.04 0.05
C VAL A 115 -9.58 -1.80 1.28
N ALA A 116 -8.62 -2.10 2.17
CA ALA A 116 -8.87 -2.56 3.53
C ALA A 116 -8.00 -1.76 4.52
N ALA A 117 -8.40 -1.71 5.77
CA ALA A 117 -7.57 -1.13 6.81
C ALA A 117 -6.64 -2.22 7.38
N TYR A 118 -5.37 -1.87 7.60
CA TYR A 118 -4.31 -2.74 8.09
C TYR A 118 -3.65 -2.17 9.33
N LEU A 119 -3.44 -3.03 10.32
CA LEU A 119 -2.71 -2.71 11.55
C LEU A 119 -1.51 -3.65 11.67
N TYR A 120 -0.32 -3.06 11.85
CA TYR A 120 0.91 -3.77 12.15
C TYR A 120 1.41 -3.39 13.54
N ARG A 121 1.57 -4.39 14.41
CA ARG A 121 2.16 -4.26 15.76
C ARG A 121 3.67 -4.38 15.70
N SER A 122 4.33 -4.15 16.85
CA SER A 122 5.73 -4.47 17.03
C SER A 122 6.06 -5.91 16.57
N GLY A 123 7.14 -6.05 15.83
CA GLY A 123 7.58 -7.30 15.20
C GLY A 123 6.86 -7.66 13.90
N TRP A 124 5.77 -6.99 13.54
CA TRP A 124 4.97 -7.30 12.36
C TRP A 124 5.35 -6.41 11.17
N GLY A 125 5.35 -7.01 10.00
CA GLY A 125 5.64 -6.38 8.74
C GLY A 125 5.15 -7.24 7.58
N LEU A 126 5.65 -6.98 6.39
CA LEU A 126 5.34 -7.78 5.21
C LEU A 126 6.65 -8.08 4.48
N PRO A 127 7.00 -9.37 4.24
CA PRO A 127 8.22 -9.74 3.53
C PRO A 127 8.27 -9.18 2.11
N TRP A 128 9.41 -9.31 1.46
CA TRP A 128 9.58 -8.96 0.06
C TRP A 128 8.60 -9.73 -0.82
N HIS A 129 7.84 -9.02 -1.64
CA HIS A 129 6.83 -9.57 -2.54
C HIS A 129 6.55 -8.59 -3.68
N GLU A 130 5.92 -9.12 -4.72
CA GLU A 130 5.26 -8.36 -5.76
C GLU A 130 3.74 -8.56 -5.61
N ASP A 131 2.97 -7.52 -5.85
CA ASP A 131 1.51 -7.59 -5.85
C ASP A 131 1.03 -8.20 -7.18
N ILE A 132 1.09 -9.52 -7.26
CA ILE A 132 0.63 -10.30 -8.41
C ILE A 132 -0.60 -11.09 -7.97
N GLY A 133 -1.74 -10.84 -8.61
CA GLY A 133 -2.94 -11.63 -8.38
C GLY A 133 -2.92 -12.95 -9.16
N GLU A 134 -3.25 -14.07 -8.53
CA GLU A 134 -3.40 -15.37 -9.21
C GLU A 134 -4.52 -15.37 -10.27
N GLN A 135 -5.50 -14.48 -10.18
CA GLN A 135 -6.69 -14.44 -11.03
C GLN A 135 -7.08 -13.05 -11.53
N ALA A 136 -6.37 -12.01 -11.13
CA ALA A 136 -6.62 -10.64 -11.58
C ALA A 136 -5.28 -9.94 -11.78
N GLU A 137 -5.10 -9.31 -12.92
CA GLU A 137 -4.00 -8.38 -13.13
C GLU A 137 -4.22 -7.16 -12.23
N TYR A 138 -3.45 -7.05 -11.16
CA TYR A 138 -3.40 -5.83 -10.39
C TYR A 138 -2.68 -4.76 -11.21
N MET A 139 -3.38 -3.65 -11.44
CA MET A 139 -2.87 -2.51 -12.20
C MET A 139 -2.02 -1.57 -11.34
N GLY A 140 -1.80 -1.93 -10.09
CA GLY A 140 -1.00 -1.21 -9.11
C GLY A 140 -1.50 -1.44 -7.69
N ALA A 141 -0.68 -1.06 -6.73
CA ALA A 141 -1.01 -1.12 -5.32
C ALA A 141 -0.90 0.26 -4.67
N PHE A 142 -1.50 0.41 -3.50
CA PHE A 142 -1.34 1.63 -2.73
C PHE A 142 -1.39 1.37 -1.23
N THR A 143 -0.75 2.27 -0.48
CA THR A 143 -0.90 2.36 0.98
C THR A 143 -1.05 3.82 1.40
N TYR A 144 -2.05 4.11 2.22
CA TYR A 144 -2.31 5.41 2.82
C TYR A 144 -2.13 5.32 4.32
N TYR A 145 -1.19 6.09 4.87
CA TYR A 145 -0.87 6.05 6.30
C TYR A 145 -1.87 6.87 7.11
N LEU A 146 -2.63 6.17 7.95
CA LEU A 146 -3.77 6.72 8.69
C LEU A 146 -3.47 6.99 10.18
N HIS A 147 -2.37 6.44 10.73
CA HIS A 147 -1.98 6.71 12.13
C HIS A 147 -1.76 8.21 12.37
N ASP A 148 -1.87 8.63 13.63
CA ASP A 148 -1.81 10.05 13.99
C ASP A 148 -0.40 10.62 13.97
N HIS A 149 0.59 9.84 14.39
CA HIS A 149 2.00 10.20 14.38
C HIS A 149 2.88 8.96 14.19
N TRP A 150 4.10 9.17 13.73
CA TRP A 150 5.10 8.11 13.59
C TRP A 150 6.50 8.67 13.83
N ARG A 151 7.36 7.90 14.48
CA ARG A 151 8.76 8.29 14.72
C ARG A 151 9.68 7.53 13.79
N GLY A 152 10.76 8.17 13.35
CA GLY A 152 11.69 7.61 12.38
C GLY A 152 12.40 6.32 12.80
N ASN A 153 12.43 6.00 14.10
CA ASN A 153 13.03 4.78 14.63
C ASN A 153 12.01 3.69 15.01
N TRP A 154 10.75 3.85 14.62
CA TRP A 154 9.70 2.86 14.91
C TRP A 154 9.57 1.78 13.83
N GLY A 155 10.37 1.82 12.77
CA GLY A 155 10.23 0.86 11.67
C GLY A 155 9.00 1.11 10.81
N GLY A 156 8.52 0.08 10.14
CA GLY A 156 7.32 0.16 9.30
C GLY A 156 7.51 0.89 7.99
N GLU A 157 8.76 1.18 7.59
CA GLU A 157 9.08 1.77 6.30
C GLU A 157 8.63 0.84 5.16
N LEU A 158 8.12 1.43 4.09
CA LEU A 158 7.95 0.73 2.83
C LEU A 158 9.29 0.71 2.11
N MET A 159 9.85 -0.49 1.98
CA MET A 159 11.11 -0.74 1.28
C MET A 159 10.79 -1.09 -0.17
N ILE A 160 11.51 -0.50 -1.11
CA ILE A 160 11.33 -0.75 -2.55
C ILE A 160 12.69 -1.09 -3.14
N LEU A 161 12.79 -2.23 -3.80
CA LEU A 161 13.99 -2.61 -4.52
C LEU A 161 13.94 -2.00 -5.93
N ARG A 162 15.10 -1.53 -6.42
CA ARG A 162 15.21 -1.10 -7.80
C ARG A 162 15.07 -2.31 -8.70
N ASP A 163 14.08 -2.28 -9.57
CA ASP A 163 13.89 -3.33 -10.56
C ASP A 163 14.69 -2.99 -11.81
N GLU A 164 15.79 -3.71 -12.04
CA GLU A 164 16.59 -3.57 -13.26
C GLU A 164 15.86 -4.10 -14.50
N ARG A 165 14.82 -4.94 -14.32
CA ARG A 165 13.98 -5.47 -15.41
C ARG A 165 13.22 -4.37 -16.14
N HIS A 166 12.94 -3.23 -15.50
CA HIS A 166 12.33 -2.07 -16.15
C HIS A 166 13.30 -1.26 -17.01
N ALA A 167 14.61 -1.53 -16.92
CA ALA A 167 15.61 -0.89 -17.77
C ALA A 167 15.81 -1.63 -19.10
N ASP A 168 15.53 -2.94 -19.15
CA ASP A 168 15.62 -3.77 -20.35
C ASP A 168 14.40 -4.70 -20.43
N ALA A 169 13.43 -4.34 -21.26
CA ALA A 169 12.16 -5.03 -21.42
C ALA A 169 12.31 -6.38 -22.16
N SER A 170 12.99 -7.34 -21.58
CA SER A 170 12.87 -8.74 -21.97
C SER A 170 12.29 -9.53 -20.80
N ALA A 171 11.00 -9.81 -20.91
CA ALA A 171 10.13 -10.38 -19.88
C ALA A 171 10.40 -11.85 -19.51
N ASP A 172 11.55 -12.43 -19.84
CA ASP A 172 11.77 -13.87 -19.82
C ASP A 172 12.51 -14.43 -18.60
N SER A 173 12.82 -13.60 -17.60
CA SER A 173 13.44 -14.08 -16.37
C SER A 173 12.73 -13.60 -15.10
N ILE A 174 11.45 -13.92 -14.98
CA ILE A 174 10.81 -13.98 -13.67
C ILE A 174 11.57 -15.09 -12.93
N ASP A 175 12.26 -14.73 -11.85
CA ASP A 175 12.88 -15.72 -11.00
C ASP A 175 11.76 -16.63 -10.45
N LEU A 176 11.58 -17.79 -11.06
CA LEU A 176 10.54 -18.77 -10.71
C LEU A 176 10.58 -19.13 -9.20
N ALA A 177 11.70 -18.93 -8.53
CA ALA A 177 11.85 -19.13 -7.10
C ALA A 177 10.98 -18.12 -6.32
N PHE A 178 10.79 -16.91 -6.82
CA PHE A 178 9.90 -15.91 -6.24
C PHE A 178 8.43 -16.30 -6.44
N ALA A 179 8.07 -16.71 -7.65
CA ALA A 179 6.73 -17.17 -8.00
C ALA A 179 6.31 -18.45 -7.26
N GLN A 180 7.29 -19.27 -6.82
CA GLN A 180 7.05 -20.52 -6.09
C GLN A 180 7.08 -20.35 -4.55
N GLY A 181 7.17 -19.12 -4.05
CA GLY A 181 7.15 -18.87 -2.60
C GLY A 181 8.40 -19.35 -1.83
N THR A 182 9.47 -19.73 -2.55
CA THR A 182 10.78 -20.00 -1.95
C THR A 182 11.67 -18.77 -1.92
N GLY A 183 11.16 -17.64 -2.40
CA GLY A 183 11.84 -16.41 -2.70
C GLY A 183 12.27 -15.54 -1.53
N LEU A 184 12.43 -16.11 -0.34
CA LEU A 184 12.98 -15.38 0.80
C LEU A 184 14.38 -14.82 0.55
N HIS A 185 15.13 -15.41 -0.37
CA HIS A 185 16.51 -15.03 -0.62
C HIS A 185 16.90 -15.38 -2.07
N SER A 186 16.48 -14.57 -3.04
CA SER A 186 17.24 -14.60 -4.29
C SER A 186 18.65 -14.08 -3.98
N PRO A 187 19.71 -14.87 -4.16
CA PRO A 187 21.08 -14.40 -3.94
C PRO A 187 21.37 -13.11 -4.72
N SER A 188 20.79 -12.96 -5.91
CA SER A 188 20.92 -11.76 -6.75
C SER A 188 20.37 -10.48 -6.07
N HIS A 189 19.32 -10.58 -5.26
CA HIS A 189 18.80 -9.44 -4.53
C HIS A 189 19.73 -8.99 -3.40
N VAL A 190 20.46 -9.93 -2.77
CA VAL A 190 21.46 -9.60 -1.75
C VAL A 190 22.71 -9.04 -2.38
N GLU A 191 23.15 -9.61 -3.49
CA GLU A 191 24.42 -9.23 -4.15
C GLU A 191 24.31 -7.91 -4.90
N ASN A 192 23.17 -7.66 -5.57
CA ASN A 192 22.98 -6.54 -6.49
C ASN A 192 21.87 -5.57 -6.04
N GLY A 193 21.19 -5.88 -4.96
CA GLY A 193 20.02 -5.14 -4.53
C GLY A 193 20.33 -3.73 -4.06
N VAL A 194 19.89 -2.73 -4.82
CA VAL A 194 19.88 -1.32 -4.44
C VAL A 194 18.43 -0.87 -4.37
N GLY A 195 18.05 -0.20 -3.28
CA GLY A 195 16.68 0.17 -3.03
C GLY A 195 16.50 1.56 -2.44
N THR A 196 15.26 1.93 -2.29
CA THR A 196 14.83 3.11 -1.54
C THR A 196 13.86 2.71 -0.45
N PHE A 197 13.57 3.62 0.46
CA PHE A 197 12.55 3.44 1.46
C PHE A 197 11.67 4.68 1.59
N ILE A 198 10.42 4.46 1.95
CA ILE A 198 9.45 5.53 2.15
C ILE A 198 8.97 5.47 3.60
N MET A 199 9.21 6.58 4.33
CA MET A 199 8.75 6.69 5.71
C MET A 199 7.21 6.70 5.77
N PRO A 200 6.61 6.00 6.75
CA PRO A 200 5.17 5.99 6.95
C PRO A 200 4.69 7.31 7.60
N LYS A 201 4.80 8.41 6.86
CA LYS A 201 4.32 9.73 7.28
C LYS A 201 2.79 9.72 7.35
N PRO A 202 2.19 10.17 8.46
CA PRO A 202 0.73 10.35 8.54
C PRO A 202 0.20 11.17 7.36
N ASN A 203 -0.96 10.80 6.82
CA ASN A 203 -1.61 11.48 5.70
C ASN A 203 -0.88 11.39 4.34
N ARG A 204 0.03 10.43 4.22
CA ARG A 204 0.75 10.11 2.98
C ARG A 204 0.08 8.93 2.27
N LEU A 205 -0.22 9.11 0.99
CA LEU A 205 -0.56 8.04 0.08
C LEU A 205 0.68 7.68 -0.75
N VAL A 206 1.01 6.40 -0.80
CA VAL A 206 2.02 5.84 -1.71
C VAL A 206 1.32 4.91 -2.68
N ILE A 207 1.62 5.06 -3.96
CA ILE A 207 1.12 4.23 -5.04
C ILE A 207 2.31 3.56 -5.70
N LEU A 208 2.19 2.26 -5.94
CA LEU A 208 3.18 1.43 -6.64
C LEU A 208 2.62 0.97 -7.98
N ARG A 209 3.47 0.95 -8.99
CA ARG A 209 3.16 0.27 -10.26
C ARG A 209 3.10 -1.25 -10.07
N PRO A 210 2.48 -1.99 -11.01
CA PRO A 210 2.55 -3.45 -11.01
C PRO A 210 4.00 -3.95 -10.96
N HIS A 211 4.19 -5.12 -10.38
CA HIS A 211 5.48 -5.82 -10.32
C HIS A 211 6.61 -5.10 -9.59
N VAL A 212 6.32 -4.05 -8.84
CA VAL A 212 7.32 -3.41 -7.98
C VAL A 212 7.60 -4.30 -6.78
N LEU A 213 8.84 -4.81 -6.69
CA LEU A 213 9.28 -5.61 -5.57
C LEU A 213 9.43 -4.74 -4.32
N HIS A 214 8.64 -5.04 -3.29
CA HIS A 214 8.60 -4.23 -2.08
C HIS A 214 8.38 -5.06 -0.81
N SER A 215 8.62 -4.45 0.32
CA SER A 215 8.35 -5.04 1.63
C SER A 215 7.94 -3.96 2.65
N VAL A 216 7.23 -4.36 3.69
CA VAL A 216 7.00 -3.51 4.86
C VAL A 216 7.95 -3.97 5.97
N LYS A 217 8.94 -3.13 6.29
CA LYS A 217 9.85 -3.40 7.39
C LYS A 217 9.07 -3.61 8.68
N PRO A 218 9.41 -4.61 9.51
CA PRO A 218 8.73 -4.82 10.77
C PRO A 218 8.72 -3.56 11.64
N VAL A 219 7.59 -3.33 12.29
CA VAL A 219 7.48 -2.30 13.33
C VAL A 219 8.45 -2.65 14.46
N ALA A 220 9.29 -1.71 14.85
CA ALA A 220 10.30 -1.93 15.88
C ALA A 220 9.68 -1.95 17.29
N ASP A 221 10.30 -2.65 18.22
CA ASP A 221 9.86 -2.71 19.64
C ASP A 221 9.80 -1.33 20.30
N LEU A 222 10.61 -0.40 19.83
CA LEU A 222 10.59 1.00 20.26
C LEU A 222 9.26 1.73 19.98
N ALA A 223 8.41 1.19 19.12
CA ALA A 223 7.06 1.71 18.91
C ALA A 223 6.13 1.43 20.10
N GLY A 224 6.45 0.43 20.95
CA GLY A 224 5.62 0.03 22.07
C GLY A 224 4.22 -0.37 21.60
N GLU A 225 3.20 0.23 22.17
CA GLU A 225 1.79 -0.02 21.80
C GLU A 225 1.33 0.71 20.53
N ASN A 226 2.20 1.53 19.92
CA ASN A 226 1.82 2.23 18.70
C ASN A 226 1.82 1.26 17.52
N MET A 227 0.73 1.24 16.78
CA MET A 227 0.56 0.40 15.60
C MET A 227 0.69 1.22 14.32
N ARG A 228 1.36 0.65 13.31
CA ARG A 228 1.34 1.21 11.97
C ARG A 228 -0.04 0.96 11.36
N PHE A 229 -0.82 2.01 11.27
CA PHE A 229 -2.17 1.96 10.72
C PHE A 229 -2.20 2.52 9.31
N SER A 230 -2.71 1.76 8.37
CA SER A 230 -2.84 2.18 6.97
C SER A 230 -4.13 1.66 6.34
N LEU A 231 -4.61 2.38 5.33
CA LEU A 231 -5.50 1.83 4.31
C LEU A 231 -4.62 1.36 3.17
N ALA A 232 -4.72 0.09 2.79
CA ALA A 232 -3.96 -0.46 1.69
C ALA A 232 -4.87 -1.23 0.73
N GLY A 233 -4.47 -1.35 -0.52
CA GLY A 233 -5.28 -2.00 -1.52
C GLY A 233 -4.68 -1.98 -2.92
N PHE A 234 -5.49 -2.38 -3.88
CA PHE A 234 -5.07 -2.61 -5.26
C PHE A 234 -5.98 -1.90 -6.23
N TYR A 235 -5.37 -1.37 -7.29
CA TYR A 235 -6.06 -0.98 -8.52
C TYR A 235 -6.30 -2.24 -9.37
N VAL A 236 -7.53 -2.42 -9.86
CA VAL A 236 -8.01 -3.65 -10.54
C VAL A 236 -8.78 -3.32 -11.80
#